data_c2a401a0a2874b32fd398b2504d8f334
#
_entry.id   c2a401a0a2874b32fd398b2504d8f334
#
_cell.length_a   1.000
_cell.length_b   1.000
_cell.length_c   1.000
_cell.angle_alpha   90.00
_cell.angle_beta   90.00
_cell.angle_gamma   90.00
#
_symmetry.space_group_name_H-M   'P 1'
#
loop_
_entity.id
_entity.type
_entity.pdbx_description
1 polymer ?
#
loop_
_entity_poly.entity_id
_entity_poly.type
_entity_poly.pdbx_seq_one_letter_code
_entity_poly.pdbx_strand_id
1 'polypeptide(L)'
;VMVVGFVNAGLMSLYQAVGVIMGANIGTTITGQLITFKIDDYIPLFIIIGAALILFMKQEKRKEIGKIVFGFGLLFMGLSQMKDAMSPIAQTTFFQDLILTLEGNMFLGILVGAAMTAVVQSSSASTAILLSLAATGAISLQVAIPILFGNNIGTCVTALLSSLNANKVAKKAAFIHLSFNLI
;
A
#
# COMPACT_ATOMS: atom_id res chain seq x y z
N VAL A 1 -10.37 -7.75 -3.65
CA VAL A 1 -10.71 -8.94 -4.46
C VAL A 1 -11.41 -10.01 -3.62
N MET A 2 -10.82 -10.49 -2.50
CA MET A 2 -11.43 -11.52 -1.63
C MET A 2 -12.84 -11.14 -1.15
N VAL A 3 -13.05 -9.89 -0.69
CA VAL A 3 -14.35 -9.39 -0.24
C VAL A 3 -15.40 -9.49 -1.36
N VAL A 4 -15.04 -9.08 -2.59
CA VAL A 4 -15.91 -9.23 -3.77
C VAL A 4 -16.24 -10.70 -4.02
N GLY A 5 -15.26 -11.60 -3.87
CA GLY A 5 -15.46 -13.06 -3.98
C GLY A 5 -16.42 -13.61 -2.91
N PHE A 6 -16.27 -13.21 -1.64
CA PHE A 6 -17.17 -13.64 -0.56
C PHE A 6 -18.60 -13.13 -0.75
N VAL A 7 -18.76 -11.89 -1.21
CA VAL A 7 -20.08 -11.35 -1.55
C VAL A 7 -20.69 -12.13 -2.73
N ASN A 8 -19.88 -12.43 -3.74
CA ASN A 8 -20.34 -13.19 -4.90
C ASN A 8 -20.76 -14.62 -4.53
N ALA A 9 -20.06 -15.24 -3.58
CA ALA A 9 -20.38 -16.57 -3.06
C ALA A 9 -21.53 -16.58 -2.04
N GLY A 10 -22.09 -15.41 -1.68
CA GLY A 10 -23.15 -15.32 -0.66
C GLY A 10 -22.66 -15.51 0.78
N LEU A 11 -21.35 -15.55 1.01
CA LEU A 11 -20.74 -15.72 2.33
C LEU A 11 -20.64 -14.41 3.12
N MET A 12 -20.83 -13.28 2.46
CA MET A 12 -20.73 -11.95 3.07
C MET A 12 -21.83 -11.04 2.49
N SER A 13 -22.52 -10.32 3.36
CA SER A 13 -23.50 -9.31 2.94
C SER A 13 -22.80 -8.06 2.42
N LEU A 14 -23.49 -7.24 1.62
CA LEU A 14 -22.95 -5.97 1.13
C LEU A 14 -22.56 -5.04 2.28
N TYR A 15 -23.37 -4.98 3.35
CA TYR A 15 -23.10 -4.14 4.52
C TYR A 15 -21.78 -4.54 5.22
N GLN A 16 -21.56 -5.84 5.41
CA GLN A 16 -20.30 -6.34 5.97
C GLN A 16 -19.10 -6.02 5.06
N ALA A 17 -19.29 -6.17 3.74
CA ALA A 17 -18.27 -5.84 2.75
C ALA A 17 -17.83 -4.38 2.82
N VAL A 18 -18.77 -3.44 2.96
CA VAL A 18 -18.48 -2.01 3.12
C VAL A 18 -17.60 -1.75 4.33
N GLY A 19 -17.93 -2.33 5.49
CA GLY A 19 -17.12 -2.18 6.71
C GLY A 19 -15.68 -2.69 6.53
N VAL A 20 -15.50 -3.84 5.86
CA VAL A 20 -14.16 -4.38 5.58
C VAL A 20 -13.40 -3.50 4.59
N ILE A 21 -14.04 -2.99 3.54
CA ILE A 21 -13.43 -2.09 2.55
C ILE A 21 -12.94 -0.80 3.23
N MET A 22 -13.79 -0.17 4.04
CA MET A 22 -13.42 1.04 4.78
C MET A 22 -12.26 0.76 5.76
N GLY A 23 -12.32 -0.34 6.49
CA GLY A 23 -11.26 -0.76 7.40
C GLY A 23 -9.92 -1.00 6.69
N ALA A 24 -9.93 -1.58 5.49
CA ALA A 24 -8.73 -1.80 4.69
C ALA A 24 -8.07 -0.47 4.27
N ASN A 25 -8.86 0.53 3.85
CA ASN A 25 -8.33 1.86 3.53
C ASN A 25 -7.72 2.56 4.77
N ILE A 26 -8.39 2.48 5.91
CA ILE A 26 -7.84 2.98 7.18
C ILE A 26 -6.53 2.25 7.53
N GLY A 27 -6.48 0.93 7.37
CA GLY A 27 -5.28 0.13 7.62
C GLY A 27 -4.09 0.54 6.74
N THR A 28 -4.33 0.86 5.48
CA THR A 28 -3.28 1.39 4.58
C THR A 28 -2.71 2.72 5.10
N THR A 29 -3.55 3.59 5.64
CA THR A 29 -3.10 4.85 6.25
C THR A 29 -2.19 4.61 7.47
N ILE A 30 -2.55 3.66 8.32
CA ILE A 30 -1.71 3.27 9.48
C ILE A 30 -0.37 2.72 9.00
N THR A 31 -0.35 1.89 7.95
CA THR A 31 0.91 1.41 7.35
C THR A 31 1.77 2.59 6.86
N GLY A 32 1.17 3.57 6.19
CA GLY A 32 1.85 4.79 5.77
C GLY A 32 2.48 5.55 6.96
N GLN A 33 1.76 5.68 8.07
CA GLN A 33 2.29 6.29 9.29
C GLN A 33 3.46 5.50 9.88
N LEU A 34 3.36 4.16 9.93
CA LEU A 34 4.45 3.31 10.43
C LEU A 34 5.73 3.47 9.60
N ILE A 35 5.62 3.62 8.28
CA ILE A 35 6.75 3.82 7.37
C ILE A 35 7.50 5.14 7.66
N THR A 36 6.84 6.14 8.23
CA THR A 36 7.48 7.43 8.54
C THR A 36 8.39 7.37 9.78
N PHE A 37 8.28 6.33 10.60
CA PHE A 37 9.19 6.15 11.73
C PHE A 37 10.61 5.80 11.24
N LYS A 38 11.58 6.54 11.71
CA LYS A 38 13.01 6.26 11.45
C LYS A 38 13.48 5.12 12.36
N ILE A 39 13.20 3.89 11.96
CA ILE A 39 13.58 2.68 12.70
C ILE A 39 14.64 1.85 11.98
N ASP A 40 15.27 2.43 10.95
CA ASP A 40 16.26 1.74 10.12
C ASP A 40 17.36 1.08 10.97
N ASP A 41 17.86 1.77 12.00
CA ASP A 41 18.90 1.28 12.92
C ASP A 41 18.43 0.08 13.78
N TYR A 42 17.13 -0.07 13.99
CA TYR A 42 16.54 -1.14 14.81
C TYR A 42 16.08 -2.35 13.98
N ILE A 43 16.10 -2.28 12.65
CA ILE A 43 15.68 -3.38 11.77
C ILE A 43 16.41 -4.69 12.10
N PRO A 44 17.77 -4.72 12.24
CA PRO A 44 18.48 -5.94 12.59
C PRO A 44 18.04 -6.52 13.92
N LEU A 45 17.71 -5.67 14.90
CA LEU A 45 17.25 -6.10 16.21
C LEU A 45 15.91 -6.84 16.14
N PHE A 46 14.94 -6.31 15.37
CA PHE A 46 13.67 -6.99 15.15
C PHE A 46 13.84 -8.34 14.46
N ILE A 47 14.72 -8.41 13.45
CA ILE A 47 15.02 -9.66 12.73
C ILE A 47 15.65 -10.69 13.66
N ILE A 48 16.67 -10.31 14.44
CA ILE A 48 17.38 -11.21 15.36
C ILE A 48 16.44 -11.70 16.46
N ILE A 49 15.71 -10.81 17.12
CA ILE A 49 14.76 -11.17 18.18
C ILE A 49 13.67 -12.08 17.64
N GLY A 50 13.06 -11.70 16.49
CA GLY A 50 12.02 -12.49 15.85
C GLY A 50 12.51 -13.90 15.50
N ALA A 51 13.68 -14.01 14.86
CA ALA A 51 14.30 -15.29 14.53
C ALA A 51 14.62 -16.12 15.79
N ALA A 52 15.17 -15.51 16.84
CA ALA A 52 15.45 -16.19 18.10
C ALA A 52 14.17 -16.74 18.75
N LEU A 53 13.09 -15.97 18.76
CA LEU A 53 11.80 -16.44 19.28
C LEU A 53 11.23 -17.61 18.45
N ILE A 54 11.37 -17.59 17.12
CA ILE A 54 10.89 -18.65 16.25
C ILE A 54 11.71 -19.95 16.47
N LEU A 55 13.02 -19.83 16.57
CA LEU A 55 13.93 -20.99 16.60
C LEU A 55 14.04 -21.62 18.00
N PHE A 56 14.09 -20.80 19.04
CA PHE A 56 14.45 -21.29 20.38
C PHE A 56 13.26 -21.43 21.34
N MET A 57 12.08 -20.83 21.04
CA MET A 57 10.92 -20.97 21.90
C MET A 57 10.17 -22.27 21.61
N LYS A 58 9.77 -22.99 22.69
CA LYS A 58 8.96 -24.21 22.59
C LYS A 58 7.46 -23.93 22.54
N GLN A 59 7.02 -22.82 23.13
CA GLN A 59 5.62 -22.45 23.20
C GLN A 59 5.14 -21.83 21.88
N GLU A 60 4.10 -22.38 21.27
CA GLU A 60 3.55 -21.90 19.99
C GLU A 60 3.17 -20.41 20.04
N LYS A 61 2.55 -19.95 21.14
CA LYS A 61 2.21 -18.53 21.29
C LYS A 61 3.42 -17.60 21.18
N ARG A 62 4.57 -18.00 21.72
CA ARG A 62 5.82 -17.21 21.63
C ARG A 62 6.43 -17.27 20.24
N LYS A 63 6.31 -18.39 19.54
CA LYS A 63 6.72 -18.49 18.13
C LYS A 63 5.86 -17.58 17.24
N GLU A 64 4.54 -17.51 17.47
CA GLU A 64 3.67 -16.60 16.71
C GLU A 64 4.07 -15.12 16.93
N ILE A 65 4.38 -14.74 18.17
CA ILE A 65 4.94 -13.40 18.46
C ILE A 65 6.27 -13.21 17.71
N GLY A 66 7.13 -14.24 17.70
CA GLY A 66 8.38 -14.22 16.95
C GLY A 66 8.16 -13.98 15.45
N LYS A 67 7.17 -14.64 14.85
CA LYS A 67 6.81 -14.44 13.43
C LYS A 67 6.35 -13.01 13.15
N ILE A 68 5.56 -12.42 14.06
CA ILE A 68 5.12 -11.01 13.95
C ILE A 68 6.32 -10.07 14.00
N VAL A 69 7.20 -10.23 14.99
CA VAL A 69 8.39 -9.39 15.18
C VAL A 69 9.35 -9.52 13.99
N PHE A 70 9.57 -10.75 13.53
CA PHE A 70 10.42 -11.05 12.36
C PHE A 70 9.85 -10.44 11.09
N GLY A 71 8.54 -10.62 10.85
CA GLY A 71 7.83 -10.06 9.70
C GLY A 71 7.85 -8.53 9.69
N PHE A 72 7.75 -7.90 10.87
CA PHE A 72 7.90 -6.46 11.03
C PHE A 72 9.32 -6.00 10.62
N GLY A 73 10.35 -6.69 11.09
CA GLY A 73 11.74 -6.43 10.68
C GLY A 73 11.95 -6.57 9.17
N LEU A 74 11.41 -7.65 8.55
CA LEU A 74 11.49 -7.85 7.11
C LEU A 74 10.75 -6.77 6.31
N LEU A 75 9.60 -6.31 6.79
CA LEU A 75 8.84 -5.23 6.16
C LEU A 75 9.69 -3.96 6.09
N PHE A 76 10.25 -3.53 7.20
CA PHE A 76 11.08 -2.32 7.24
C PHE A 76 12.40 -2.47 6.47
N MET A 77 13.00 -3.66 6.48
CA MET A 77 14.17 -3.96 5.64
C MET A 77 13.83 -3.79 4.15
N GLY A 78 12.69 -4.31 3.71
CA GLY A 78 12.22 -4.13 2.33
C GLY A 78 11.98 -2.66 1.98
N LEU A 79 11.38 -1.88 2.90
CA LEU A 79 11.16 -0.45 2.72
C LEU A 79 12.47 0.33 2.62
N SER A 80 13.46 0.01 3.47
CA SER A 80 14.80 0.63 3.39
C SER A 80 15.47 0.35 2.05
N GLN A 81 15.42 -0.91 1.59
CA GLN A 81 15.96 -1.29 0.27
C GLN A 81 15.23 -0.58 -0.89
N MET A 82 13.91 -0.42 -0.79
CA MET A 82 13.15 0.34 -1.79
C MET A 82 13.59 1.81 -1.83
N LYS A 83 13.81 2.44 -0.68
CA LYS A 83 14.33 3.81 -0.58
C LYS A 83 15.70 3.94 -1.26
N ASP A 84 16.61 3.00 -0.96
CA ASP A 84 17.95 3.00 -1.54
C ASP A 84 17.92 2.79 -3.06
N ALA A 85 17.05 1.91 -3.55
CA ALA A 85 16.85 1.67 -4.97
C ALA A 85 16.22 2.85 -5.72
N MET A 86 15.38 3.63 -5.04
CA MET A 86 14.73 4.81 -5.63
C MET A 86 15.66 6.03 -5.71
N SER A 87 16.65 6.12 -4.83
CA SER A 87 17.57 7.27 -4.77
C SER A 87 18.30 7.54 -6.11
N PRO A 88 18.93 6.57 -6.78
CA PRO A 88 19.55 6.81 -8.09
C PRO A 88 18.53 7.11 -9.19
N ILE A 89 17.33 6.53 -9.15
CA ILE A 89 16.27 6.80 -10.13
C ILE A 89 15.81 8.25 -10.03
N ALA A 90 15.65 8.77 -8.81
CA ALA A 90 15.25 10.15 -8.56
C ALA A 90 16.24 11.19 -9.10
N GLN A 91 17.49 10.80 -9.33
CA GLN A 91 18.54 11.67 -9.87
C GLN A 91 18.60 11.65 -11.41
N THR A 92 17.83 10.79 -12.09
CA THR A 92 17.80 10.74 -13.54
C THR A 92 17.07 11.95 -14.13
N THR A 93 17.55 12.46 -15.27
CA THR A 93 16.88 13.55 -16.01
C THR A 93 15.45 13.18 -16.37
N PHE A 94 15.22 11.93 -16.79
CA PHE A 94 13.88 11.43 -17.09
C PHE A 94 12.92 11.58 -15.91
N PHE A 95 13.37 11.23 -14.70
CA PHE A 95 12.53 11.36 -13.51
C PHE A 95 12.25 12.82 -13.17
N GLN A 96 13.28 13.68 -13.26
CA GLN A 96 13.14 15.11 -13.00
C GLN A 96 12.17 15.78 -13.97
N ASP A 97 12.27 15.46 -15.27
CA ASP A 97 11.36 15.98 -16.31
C ASP A 97 9.93 15.50 -16.08
N LEU A 98 9.76 14.23 -15.65
CA LEU A 98 8.45 13.70 -15.28
C LEU A 98 7.85 14.48 -14.10
N ILE A 99 8.62 14.75 -13.05
CA ILE A 99 8.16 15.52 -11.90
C ILE A 99 7.77 16.94 -12.29
N LEU A 100 8.57 17.62 -13.11
CA LEU A 100 8.24 18.94 -13.64
C LEU A 100 6.93 18.93 -14.42
N THR A 101 6.68 17.88 -15.20
CA THR A 101 5.42 17.71 -15.94
C THR A 101 4.21 17.49 -15.00
N LEU A 102 4.43 16.87 -13.84
CA LEU A 102 3.41 16.65 -12.82
C LEU A 102 3.14 17.90 -11.99
N GLU A 103 4.11 18.81 -11.88
CA GLU A 103 3.94 20.08 -11.18
C GLU A 103 2.86 20.93 -11.88
N GLY A 104 1.85 21.30 -11.10
CA GLY A 104 0.70 22.08 -11.62
C GLY A 104 -0.38 21.27 -12.33
N ASN A 105 -0.21 19.96 -12.53
CA ASN A 105 -1.24 19.11 -13.14
C ASN A 105 -1.72 17.99 -12.19
N MET A 106 -2.67 18.33 -11.33
CA MET A 106 -3.25 17.41 -10.36
C MET A 106 -3.83 16.15 -11.02
N PHE A 107 -4.51 16.28 -12.17
CA PHE A 107 -5.14 15.13 -12.85
C PHE A 107 -4.10 14.15 -13.37
N LEU A 108 -2.99 14.64 -13.88
CA LEU A 108 -1.90 13.78 -14.34
C LEU A 108 -1.24 13.06 -13.16
N GLY A 109 -1.06 13.74 -12.02
CA GLY A 109 -0.58 13.11 -10.79
C GLY A 109 -1.49 11.97 -10.31
N ILE A 110 -2.81 12.18 -10.31
CA ILE A 110 -3.79 11.15 -9.97
C ILE A 110 -3.68 9.96 -10.96
N LEU A 111 -3.58 10.22 -12.25
CA LEU A 111 -3.48 9.18 -13.26
C LEU A 111 -2.20 8.34 -13.09
N VAL A 112 -1.08 8.99 -12.83
CA VAL A 112 0.21 8.30 -12.58
C VAL A 112 0.14 7.44 -11.32
N GLY A 113 -0.41 7.96 -10.23
CA GLY A 113 -0.60 7.19 -8.99
C GLY A 113 -1.52 5.99 -9.19
N ALA A 114 -2.64 6.17 -9.91
CA ALA A 114 -3.58 5.10 -10.21
C ALA A 114 -2.92 4.02 -11.08
N ALA A 115 -2.18 4.40 -12.13
CA ALA A 115 -1.46 3.47 -12.99
C ALA A 115 -0.37 2.71 -12.21
N MET A 116 0.41 3.42 -11.38
CA MET A 116 1.45 2.80 -10.55
C MET A 116 0.86 1.73 -9.64
N THR A 117 -0.21 2.04 -8.91
CA THR A 117 -0.84 1.07 -8.00
C THR A 117 -1.55 -0.05 -8.76
N ALA A 118 -2.16 0.22 -9.91
CA ALA A 118 -2.77 -0.83 -10.74
C ALA A 118 -1.73 -1.84 -11.24
N VAL A 119 -0.50 -1.42 -11.51
CA VAL A 119 0.61 -2.29 -11.91
C VAL A 119 1.23 -3.00 -10.71
N VAL A 120 1.57 -2.27 -9.67
CA VAL A 120 2.22 -2.81 -8.45
C VAL A 120 1.29 -3.72 -7.66
N GLN A 121 -0.02 -3.51 -7.75
CA GLN A 121 -1.09 -4.25 -7.05
C GLN A 121 -1.01 -4.17 -5.51
N SER A 122 -0.26 -3.20 -5.00
CA SER A 122 -0.11 -2.94 -3.56
C SER A 122 -0.05 -1.44 -3.29
N SER A 123 -1.12 -0.90 -2.72
CA SER A 123 -1.17 0.52 -2.33
C SER A 123 -0.15 0.86 -1.25
N SER A 124 0.09 -0.06 -0.32
CA SER A 124 1.10 0.14 0.72
C SER A 124 2.51 0.24 0.13
N ALA A 125 2.86 -0.62 -0.85
CA ALA A 125 4.14 -0.55 -1.54
C ALA A 125 4.26 0.73 -2.38
N SER A 126 3.21 1.10 -3.13
CA SER A 126 3.17 2.35 -3.91
C SER A 126 3.29 3.58 -3.01
N THR A 127 2.61 3.58 -1.87
CA THR A 127 2.70 4.66 -0.87
C THR A 127 4.11 4.71 -0.25
N ALA A 128 4.74 3.57 0.00
CA ALA A 128 6.11 3.51 0.54
C ALA A 128 7.12 4.12 -0.45
N ILE A 129 7.00 3.80 -1.74
CA ILE A 129 7.82 4.41 -2.79
C ILE A 129 7.62 5.93 -2.78
N LEU A 130 6.38 6.38 -2.78
CA LEU A 130 6.03 7.80 -2.78
C LEU A 130 6.59 8.54 -1.57
N LEU A 131 6.42 7.98 -0.37
CA LEU A 131 6.95 8.54 0.88
C LEU A 131 8.49 8.56 0.87
N SER A 132 9.13 7.53 0.32
CA SER A 132 10.60 7.48 0.19
C SER A 132 11.11 8.60 -0.72
N LEU A 133 10.46 8.84 -1.86
CA LEU A 133 10.79 9.94 -2.77
C LEU A 133 10.54 11.31 -2.12
N ALA A 134 9.45 11.47 -1.39
CA ALA A 134 9.16 12.70 -0.65
C ALA A 134 10.19 12.94 0.47
N ALA A 135 10.58 11.91 1.21
CA ALA A 135 11.56 12.01 2.29
C ALA A 135 12.97 12.37 1.79
N THR A 136 13.35 12.00 0.57
CA THR A 136 14.61 12.41 -0.06
C THR A 136 14.55 13.81 -0.68
N GLY A 137 13.37 14.45 -0.69
CA GLY A 137 13.16 15.73 -1.37
C GLY A 137 13.08 15.63 -2.88
N ALA A 138 13.03 14.40 -3.45
CA ALA A 138 12.94 14.18 -4.89
C ALA A 138 11.59 14.62 -5.48
N ILE A 139 10.55 14.68 -4.65
CA ILE A 139 9.22 15.17 -5.03
C ILE A 139 8.68 16.13 -3.97
N SER A 140 7.98 17.17 -4.40
CA SER A 140 7.28 18.10 -3.51
C SER A 140 5.95 17.50 -3.03
N LEU A 141 5.39 18.05 -1.94
CA LEU A 141 4.06 17.65 -1.48
C LEU A 141 2.97 17.93 -2.52
N GLN A 142 3.14 18.98 -3.33
CA GLN A 142 2.20 19.33 -4.38
C GLN A 142 2.09 18.23 -5.45
N VAL A 143 3.18 17.51 -5.72
CA VAL A 143 3.20 16.35 -6.63
C VAL A 143 2.78 15.08 -5.89
N ALA A 144 3.24 14.90 -4.65
CA ALA A 144 2.99 13.68 -3.89
C ALA A 144 1.50 13.47 -3.55
N ILE A 145 0.77 14.53 -3.18
CA ILE A 145 -0.65 14.42 -2.79
C ILE A 145 -1.54 13.91 -3.94
N PRO A 146 -1.49 14.46 -5.16
CA PRO A 146 -2.24 13.90 -6.29
C PRO A 146 -1.91 12.44 -6.59
N ILE A 147 -0.63 12.05 -6.54
CA ILE A 147 -0.20 10.67 -6.74
C ILE A 147 -0.79 9.76 -5.65
N LEU A 148 -0.84 10.22 -4.39
CA LEU A 148 -1.44 9.47 -3.29
C LEU A 148 -2.94 9.23 -3.51
N PHE A 149 -3.69 10.23 -3.98
CA PHE A 149 -5.09 10.04 -4.36
C PHE A 149 -5.23 9.03 -5.50
N GLY A 150 -4.34 9.11 -6.48
CA GLY A 150 -4.27 8.12 -7.56
C GLY A 150 -4.00 6.71 -7.04
N ASN A 151 -3.09 6.54 -6.09
CA ASN A 151 -2.80 5.24 -5.47
C ASN A 151 -4.06 4.61 -4.86
N ASN A 152 -4.89 5.40 -4.19
CA ASN A 152 -6.15 4.91 -3.61
C ASN A 152 -7.12 4.44 -4.70
N ILE A 153 -7.27 5.21 -5.78
CA ILE A 153 -8.11 4.85 -6.93
C ILE A 153 -7.58 3.59 -7.60
N GLY A 154 -6.25 3.48 -7.78
CA GLY A 154 -5.60 2.34 -8.42
C GLY A 154 -5.86 1.01 -7.71
N THR A 155 -6.05 1.02 -6.38
CA THR A 155 -6.40 -0.20 -5.63
C THR A 155 -7.77 -0.77 -6.00
N CYS A 156 -8.66 0.04 -6.56
CA CYS A 156 -9.99 -0.40 -6.96
C CYS A 156 -9.98 -1.23 -8.25
N VAL A 157 -8.94 -1.12 -9.08
CA VAL A 157 -8.87 -1.76 -10.40
C VAL A 157 -9.05 -3.27 -10.30
N THR A 158 -8.35 -3.93 -9.38
CA THR A 158 -8.48 -5.39 -9.19
C THR A 158 -9.84 -5.82 -8.66
N ALA A 159 -10.44 -5.02 -7.79
CA ALA A 159 -11.80 -5.27 -7.31
C ALA A 159 -12.82 -5.14 -8.44
N LEU A 160 -12.68 -4.13 -9.29
CA LEU A 160 -13.52 -3.94 -10.47
C LEU A 160 -13.35 -5.07 -11.47
N LEU A 161 -12.12 -5.44 -11.82
CA LEU A 161 -11.82 -6.55 -12.71
C LEU A 161 -12.42 -7.89 -12.20
N SER A 162 -12.23 -8.18 -10.90
CA SER A 162 -12.78 -9.39 -10.28
C SER A 162 -14.31 -9.42 -10.24
N SER A 163 -14.95 -8.25 -10.33
CA SER A 163 -16.41 -8.14 -10.31
C SER A 163 -17.08 -8.28 -11.68
N LEU A 164 -16.33 -8.26 -12.79
CA LEU A 164 -16.89 -8.24 -14.15
C LEU A 164 -17.92 -9.37 -14.40
N ASN A 165 -17.57 -10.59 -13.99
CA ASN A 165 -18.45 -11.77 -14.13
C ASN A 165 -19.16 -12.14 -12.82
N ALA A 166 -19.16 -11.27 -11.81
CA ALA A 166 -19.82 -11.51 -10.55
C ALA A 166 -21.30 -11.12 -10.56
N ASN A 167 -22.03 -11.55 -9.53
CA ASN A 167 -23.42 -11.18 -9.34
C ASN A 167 -23.60 -9.67 -9.06
N LYS A 168 -24.85 -9.19 -9.14
CA LYS A 168 -25.16 -7.75 -8.97
C LYS A 168 -24.70 -7.18 -7.63
N VAL A 169 -24.72 -7.98 -6.55
CA VAL A 169 -24.36 -7.53 -5.20
C VAL A 169 -22.84 -7.35 -5.09
N ALA A 170 -22.08 -8.29 -5.64
CA ALA A 170 -20.62 -8.21 -5.69
C ALA A 170 -20.14 -7.03 -6.57
N LYS A 171 -20.81 -6.76 -7.69
CA LYS A 171 -20.56 -5.54 -8.50
C LYS A 171 -20.79 -4.28 -7.69
N LYS A 172 -21.88 -4.20 -6.91
CA LYS A 172 -22.13 -3.06 -6.01
C LYS A 172 -21.00 -2.89 -4.99
N ALA A 173 -20.47 -3.97 -4.41
CA ALA A 173 -19.35 -3.88 -3.48
C ALA A 173 -18.10 -3.27 -4.14
N ALA A 174 -17.76 -3.68 -5.36
CA ALA A 174 -16.64 -3.11 -6.12
C ALA A 174 -16.86 -1.63 -6.45
N PHE A 175 -18.07 -1.24 -6.83
CA PHE A 175 -18.41 0.15 -7.09
C PHE A 175 -18.39 1.02 -5.82
N ILE A 176 -18.84 0.50 -4.68
CA ILE A 176 -18.74 1.20 -3.39
C ILE A 176 -17.27 1.43 -3.02
N HIS A 177 -16.41 0.43 -3.26
CA HIS A 177 -14.97 0.61 -3.05
C HIS A 177 -14.41 1.75 -3.90
N LEU A 178 -14.73 1.79 -5.18
CA LEU A 178 -14.32 2.89 -6.06
C LEU A 178 -14.87 4.23 -5.58
N SER A 179 -16.16 4.30 -5.27
CA SER A 179 -16.80 5.54 -4.81
C SER A 179 -16.16 6.08 -3.54
N PHE A 180 -15.83 5.20 -2.58
CA PHE A 180 -15.16 5.59 -1.35
C PHE A 180 -13.75 6.17 -1.58
N ASN A 181 -13.05 5.68 -2.61
CA ASN A 181 -11.70 6.16 -2.94
C ASN A 181 -11.71 7.39 -3.88
N LEU A 182 -12.88 7.80 -4.40
CA LEU A 182 -13.05 8.99 -5.22
C LEU A 182 -13.49 10.23 -4.42
N ILE A 183 -14.05 10.03 -3.21
CA ILE A 183 -14.54 11.09 -2.31
C ILE A 183 -13.47 11.48 -1.31
#